data_6c8b90867e574950a8203c5d1f38a317
#
_entry.id   6c8b90867e574950a8203c5d1f38a317
#
_cell.length_a   1.000
_cell.length_b   1.000
_cell.length_c   1.000
_cell.angle_alpha   90.00
_cell.angle_beta   90.00
_cell.angle_gamma   90.00
#
_symmetry.space_group_name_H-M   'P 1'
#
loop_
_entity.id
_entity.type
_entity.pdbx_description
1 polymer ?
#
loop_
_entity_poly.entity_id
_entity_poly.type
_entity_poly.pdbx_seq_one_letter_code
_entity_poly.pdbx_strand_id
1 'polypeptide(L)'
;MKVKEIDSKYGFEETVSILQKAVEENGLKVISIIDAQANLKRAGIEIKGNKILEVFHPKLAKEVFEKDLRAGIIPPVRIYIYEENNSVHVAVQNASDLFSQYNGLTELAQKVDEMLSNISATVSK
;
A
#
# COMPACT_ATOMS: atom_id res chain seq x y z
N MET A 1 13.17 3.91 4.73
CA MET A 1 11.78 4.14 4.24
C MET A 1 10.85 4.23 5.43
N LYS A 2 10.03 5.26 5.49
CA LYS A 2 9.03 5.40 6.54
C LYS A 2 7.75 4.68 6.15
N VAL A 3 7.13 4.02 7.14
CA VAL A 3 5.83 3.36 6.97
C VAL A 3 4.93 3.76 8.13
N LYS A 4 3.62 3.72 7.88
CA LYS A 4 2.61 3.84 8.94
C LYS A 4 2.07 2.44 9.19
N GLU A 5 2.17 1.98 10.42
CA GLU A 5 1.64 0.67 10.80
C GLU A 5 0.40 0.81 11.67
N ILE A 6 -0.57 -0.05 11.41
CA ILE A 6 -1.77 -0.19 12.23
C ILE A 6 -2.08 -1.67 12.42
N ASP A 7 -2.84 -1.97 13.47
CA ASP A 7 -3.36 -3.31 13.67
C ASP A 7 -4.80 -3.36 13.16
N SER A 8 -5.12 -4.42 12.41
CA SER A 8 -6.47 -4.63 11.92
C SER A 8 -7.35 -5.25 12.99
N LYS A 9 -8.60 -4.84 13.03
CA LYS A 9 -9.62 -5.47 13.88
C LYS A 9 -10.28 -6.69 13.23
N TYR A 10 -9.86 -7.05 12.03
CA TYR A 10 -10.40 -8.17 11.25
C TYR A 10 -9.36 -9.26 11.05
N GLY A 11 -9.81 -10.44 10.59
CA GLY A 11 -8.91 -11.50 10.16
C GLY A 11 -8.19 -11.14 8.86
N PHE A 12 -7.24 -11.97 8.44
CA PHE A 12 -6.36 -11.67 7.32
C PHE A 12 -7.13 -11.45 6.00
N GLU A 13 -7.92 -12.44 5.59
CA GLU A 13 -8.62 -12.36 4.30
C GLU A 13 -9.65 -11.24 4.29
N GLU A 14 -10.35 -11.03 5.40
CA GLU A 14 -11.31 -9.94 5.53
C GLU A 14 -10.62 -8.58 5.45
N THR A 15 -9.47 -8.43 6.12
CA THR A 15 -8.66 -7.20 6.05
C THR A 15 -8.26 -6.90 4.61
N VAL A 16 -7.76 -7.90 3.88
CA VAL A 16 -7.38 -7.73 2.47
C VAL A 16 -8.57 -7.26 1.64
N SER A 17 -9.71 -7.91 1.81
CA SER A 17 -10.93 -7.59 1.05
C SER A 17 -11.41 -6.17 1.31
N ILE A 18 -11.45 -5.76 2.59
CA ILE A 18 -11.88 -4.41 2.96
C ILE A 18 -10.91 -3.36 2.40
N LEU A 19 -9.62 -3.62 2.48
CA LEU A 19 -8.62 -2.69 1.96
C LEU A 19 -8.71 -2.54 0.45
N GLN A 20 -8.94 -3.63 -0.29
CA GLN A 20 -9.12 -3.57 -1.75
C GLN A 20 -10.30 -2.68 -2.12
N LYS A 21 -11.41 -2.82 -1.41
CA LYS A 21 -12.60 -2.00 -1.63
C LYS A 21 -12.32 -0.53 -1.29
N ALA A 22 -11.65 -0.28 -0.17
CA ALA A 22 -11.30 1.07 0.25
C ALA A 22 -10.36 1.77 -0.74
N VAL A 23 -9.43 1.02 -1.34
CA VAL A 23 -8.55 1.55 -2.40
C VAL A 23 -9.39 2.11 -3.54
N GLU A 24 -10.35 1.34 -4.04
CA GLU A 24 -11.20 1.78 -5.15
C GLU A 24 -12.11 2.94 -4.75
N GLU A 25 -12.64 2.92 -3.54
CA GLU A 25 -13.49 4.00 -3.03
C GLU A 25 -12.72 5.32 -2.88
N ASN A 26 -11.41 5.25 -2.74
CA ASN A 26 -10.53 6.43 -2.67
C ASN A 26 -9.96 6.82 -4.04
N GLY A 27 -10.43 6.23 -5.11
CA GLY A 27 -10.03 6.58 -6.47
C GLY A 27 -8.72 5.98 -6.95
N LEU A 28 -8.14 5.07 -6.18
CA LEU A 28 -6.96 4.32 -6.60
C LEU A 28 -7.38 2.96 -7.17
N LYS A 29 -6.39 2.23 -7.68
CA LYS A 29 -6.59 0.87 -8.19
C LYS A 29 -5.52 -0.04 -7.61
N VAL A 30 -5.91 -1.29 -7.30
CA VAL A 30 -4.96 -2.35 -7.00
C VAL A 30 -4.53 -2.93 -8.34
N ILE A 31 -3.31 -2.65 -8.75
CA ILE A 31 -2.80 -3.12 -10.05
C ILE A 31 -2.03 -4.43 -9.94
N SER A 32 -1.63 -4.81 -8.75
CA SER A 32 -0.89 -6.05 -8.51
C SER A 32 -1.07 -6.48 -7.07
N ILE A 33 -1.15 -7.79 -6.86
CA ILE A 33 -1.17 -8.40 -5.53
C ILE A 33 -0.02 -9.40 -5.50
N ILE A 34 0.90 -9.20 -4.57
CA ILE A 34 2.00 -10.14 -4.34
C ILE A 34 1.63 -10.99 -3.14
N ASP A 35 1.37 -12.27 -3.37
CA ASP A 35 0.99 -13.23 -2.34
C ASP A 35 2.21 -14.07 -1.96
N ALA A 36 2.94 -13.61 -0.92
CA ALA A 36 4.15 -14.30 -0.48
C ALA A 36 3.83 -15.68 0.10
N GLN A 37 2.69 -15.83 0.77
CA GLN A 37 2.27 -17.13 1.32
C GLN A 37 2.13 -18.17 0.20
N ALA A 38 1.43 -17.82 -0.88
CA ALA A 38 1.26 -18.72 -2.02
C ALA A 38 2.56 -18.99 -2.75
N ASN A 39 3.37 -17.94 -2.94
CA ASN A 39 4.65 -18.06 -3.64
C ASN A 39 5.63 -18.97 -2.90
N LEU A 40 5.72 -18.82 -1.58
CA LEU A 40 6.61 -19.65 -0.76
C LEU A 40 6.10 -21.08 -0.63
N LYS A 41 4.78 -21.27 -0.60
CA LYS A 41 4.19 -22.61 -0.57
C LYS A 41 4.60 -23.45 -1.77
N ARG A 42 4.68 -22.84 -2.94
CA ARG A 42 5.17 -23.52 -4.16
C ARG A 42 6.61 -24.01 -4.02
N ALA A 43 7.40 -23.35 -3.18
CA ALA A 43 8.78 -23.75 -2.88
C ALA A 43 8.87 -24.68 -1.64
N GLY A 44 7.73 -25.14 -1.12
CA GLY A 44 7.69 -26.01 0.05
C GLY A 44 7.88 -25.28 1.38
N ILE A 45 7.74 -23.97 1.39
CA ILE A 45 7.92 -23.14 2.59
C ILE A 45 6.56 -22.62 3.04
N GLU A 46 6.22 -22.86 4.31
CA GLU A 46 4.95 -22.39 4.87
C GLU A 46 5.16 -21.15 5.74
N ILE A 47 4.37 -20.12 5.49
CA ILE A 47 4.29 -18.91 6.32
C ILE A 47 2.81 -18.59 6.55
N LYS A 48 2.54 -17.66 7.45
CA LYS A 48 1.20 -17.13 7.68
C LYS A 48 0.81 -16.19 6.53
N GLY A 49 -0.41 -15.66 6.58
CA GLY A 49 -0.90 -14.72 5.57
C GLY A 49 0.06 -13.56 5.38
N ASN A 50 0.32 -13.22 4.12
CA ASN A 50 1.33 -12.21 3.78
C ASN A 50 1.08 -11.76 2.34
N LYS A 51 0.59 -10.51 2.18
CA LYS A 51 0.30 -9.95 0.86
C LYS A 51 0.76 -8.51 0.76
N ILE A 52 1.16 -8.12 -0.44
CA ILE A 52 1.39 -6.71 -0.78
C ILE A 52 0.37 -6.34 -1.85
N LEU A 53 -0.36 -5.26 -1.59
CA LEU A 53 -1.20 -4.62 -2.60
C LEU A 53 -0.41 -3.47 -3.20
N GLU A 54 -0.20 -3.48 -4.51
CA GLU A 54 0.41 -2.36 -5.22
C GLU A 54 -0.71 -1.48 -5.75
N VAL A 55 -0.75 -0.23 -5.28
CA VAL A 55 -1.85 0.67 -5.54
C VAL A 55 -1.42 1.87 -6.39
N PHE A 56 -2.29 2.31 -7.28
CA PHE A 56 -1.94 3.21 -8.35
C PHE A 56 -3.09 4.18 -8.64
N HIS A 57 -2.74 5.44 -8.92
CA HIS A 57 -3.68 6.46 -9.35
C HIS A 57 -3.18 7.02 -10.67
N PRO A 58 -3.84 6.70 -11.80
CA PRO A 58 -3.31 7.08 -13.12
C PRO A 58 -3.05 8.58 -13.29
N LYS A 59 -3.94 9.42 -12.80
CA LYS A 59 -3.77 10.88 -12.93
C LYS A 59 -2.60 11.40 -12.11
N LEU A 60 -2.43 10.90 -10.88
CA LEU A 60 -1.32 11.30 -10.03
C LEU A 60 0.01 10.78 -10.56
N ALA A 61 0.01 9.56 -11.10
CA ALA A 61 1.20 9.00 -11.74
C ALA A 61 1.63 9.85 -12.94
N LYS A 62 0.67 10.28 -13.75
CA LYS A 62 0.95 11.17 -14.88
C LYS A 62 1.60 12.47 -14.41
N GLU A 63 1.10 13.07 -13.32
CA GLU A 63 1.70 14.28 -12.73
C GLU A 63 3.13 14.03 -12.29
N VAL A 64 3.43 12.87 -11.69
CA VAL A 64 4.79 12.51 -11.30
C VAL A 64 5.70 12.50 -12.51
N PHE A 65 5.28 11.84 -13.59
CA PHE A 65 6.09 11.73 -14.81
C PHE A 65 6.31 13.11 -15.47
N GLU A 66 5.32 13.98 -15.43
CA GLU A 66 5.42 15.31 -15.99
C GLU A 66 6.38 16.20 -15.19
N LYS A 67 6.42 16.04 -13.88
CA LYS A 67 7.29 16.84 -13.01
C LYS A 67 8.73 16.32 -12.98
N ASP A 68 8.92 15.02 -12.90
CA ASP A 68 10.25 14.40 -12.88
C ASP A 68 10.15 12.94 -13.23
N LEU A 69 10.56 12.57 -14.44
CA LEU A 69 10.54 11.17 -14.89
C LEU A 69 11.34 10.23 -13.98
N ARG A 70 12.37 10.75 -13.30
CA ARG A 70 13.18 9.93 -12.40
C ARG A 70 12.36 9.45 -11.19
N ALA A 71 11.40 10.26 -10.77
CA ALA A 71 10.51 9.91 -9.67
C ALA A 71 9.52 8.79 -10.04
N GLY A 72 9.43 8.46 -11.32
CA GLY A 72 8.59 7.37 -11.82
C GLY A 72 8.96 5.99 -11.29
N ILE A 73 10.11 5.86 -10.62
CA ILE A 73 10.48 4.62 -9.93
C ILE A 73 9.58 4.32 -8.70
N ILE A 74 8.91 5.35 -8.18
CA ILE A 74 8.18 5.23 -6.91
C ILE A 74 6.80 4.57 -7.06
N PRO A 75 5.88 5.06 -7.94
CA PRO A 75 4.60 4.37 -8.08
C PRO A 75 4.77 3.01 -8.77
N PRO A 76 3.98 2.00 -8.38
CA PRO A 76 2.90 2.02 -7.41
C PRO A 76 3.40 2.00 -5.97
N VAL A 77 2.62 2.62 -5.07
CA VAL A 77 2.91 2.54 -3.63
C VAL A 77 2.31 1.26 -3.05
N ARG A 78 2.83 0.82 -1.92
CA ARG A 78 2.53 -0.50 -1.38
C ARG A 78 1.75 -0.43 -0.07
N ILE A 79 0.79 -1.34 0.06
CA ILE A 79 0.11 -1.66 1.30
C ILE A 79 0.47 -3.10 1.63
N TYR A 80 1.13 -3.31 2.77
CA TYR A 80 1.60 -4.62 3.21
C TYR A 80 0.70 -5.14 4.32
N ILE A 81 0.19 -6.37 4.17
CA ILE A 81 -0.72 -7.00 5.11
C ILE A 81 -0.11 -8.32 5.54
N TYR A 82 0.06 -8.53 6.84
CA TYR A 82 0.70 -9.75 7.34
C TYR A 82 0.15 -10.17 8.68
N GLU A 83 0.23 -11.48 8.93
CA GLU A 83 -0.14 -12.08 10.20
C GLU A 83 1.11 -12.33 11.04
N GLU A 84 1.07 -11.90 12.30
CA GLU A 84 2.12 -12.18 13.27
C GLU A 84 1.49 -12.21 14.66
N ASN A 85 1.85 -13.20 15.47
CA ASN A 85 1.37 -13.33 16.86
C ASN A 85 -0.15 -13.32 16.97
N ASN A 86 -0.84 -14.01 16.06
CA ASN A 86 -2.30 -14.10 15.99
C ASN A 86 -3.01 -12.76 15.77
N SER A 87 -2.28 -11.79 15.24
CA SER A 87 -2.81 -10.48 14.88
C SER A 87 -2.55 -10.20 13.41
N VAL A 88 -3.36 -9.33 12.83
CA VAL A 88 -3.20 -8.88 11.46
C VAL A 88 -2.71 -7.45 11.48
N HIS A 89 -1.60 -7.21 10.80
CA HIS A 89 -0.94 -5.91 10.74
C HIS A 89 -0.99 -5.36 9.33
N VAL A 90 -1.10 -4.04 9.22
CA VAL A 90 -1.10 -3.34 7.94
C VAL A 90 -0.05 -2.24 7.99
N ALA A 91 0.85 -2.24 7.04
CA ALA A 91 1.86 -1.19 6.89
C ALA A 91 1.68 -0.51 5.53
N VAL A 92 1.55 0.82 5.55
CA VAL A 92 1.47 1.60 4.31
C VAL A 92 2.72 2.46 4.18
N GLN A 93 3.25 2.54 2.96
CA GLN A 93 4.39 3.40 2.68
C GLN A 93 4.00 4.86 2.84
N ASN A 94 4.96 5.68 3.29
CA ASN A 94 4.77 7.12 3.39
C ASN A 94 5.21 7.77 2.06
N ALA A 95 4.26 8.29 1.30
CA ALA A 95 4.54 8.89 0.00
C ALA A 95 5.41 10.14 0.13
N SER A 96 5.18 10.95 1.16
CA SER A 96 5.99 12.16 1.39
C SER A 96 7.46 11.81 1.60
N ASP A 97 7.75 10.71 2.29
CA ASP A 97 9.10 10.20 2.46
C ASP A 97 9.69 9.72 1.12
N LEU A 98 8.92 8.90 0.39
CA LEU A 98 9.38 8.33 -0.88
C LEU A 98 9.72 9.41 -1.91
N PHE A 99 8.90 10.45 -2.02
CA PHE A 99 9.10 11.52 -2.99
C PHE A 99 10.03 12.63 -2.50
N SER A 100 10.51 12.57 -1.26
CA SER A 100 11.25 13.65 -0.62
C SER A 100 12.53 14.09 -1.35
N GLN A 101 13.16 13.16 -2.06
CA GLN A 101 14.38 13.47 -2.81
C GLN A 101 14.12 14.14 -4.16
N TYR A 102 12.87 14.30 -4.56
CA TYR A 102 12.48 14.91 -5.83
C TYR A 102 11.74 16.22 -5.59
N ASN A 103 12.02 17.23 -6.43
CA ASN A 103 11.40 18.54 -6.27
C ASN A 103 10.00 18.60 -6.90
N GLY A 104 9.14 19.42 -6.31
CA GLY A 104 7.84 19.73 -6.89
C GLY A 104 6.76 18.70 -6.67
N LEU A 105 6.99 17.70 -5.81
CA LEU A 105 6.06 16.60 -5.59
C LEU A 105 5.43 16.59 -4.18
N THR A 106 5.70 17.62 -3.38
CA THR A 106 5.24 17.67 -1.99
C THR A 106 3.71 17.59 -1.86
N GLU A 107 2.99 18.40 -2.63
CA GLU A 107 1.52 18.42 -2.56
C GLU A 107 0.90 17.11 -3.04
N LEU A 108 1.44 16.55 -4.11
CA LEU A 108 1.01 15.26 -4.64
C LEU A 108 1.23 14.15 -3.62
N ALA A 109 2.41 14.13 -2.99
CA ALA A 109 2.74 13.14 -1.98
C ALA A 109 1.80 13.23 -0.77
N GLN A 110 1.46 14.44 -0.34
CA GLN A 110 0.52 14.65 0.76
C GLN A 110 -0.88 14.13 0.43
N LYS A 111 -1.33 14.32 -0.80
CA LYS A 111 -2.62 13.75 -1.25
C LYS A 111 -2.61 12.24 -1.19
N VAL A 112 -1.53 11.61 -1.64
CA VAL A 112 -1.40 10.16 -1.60
C VAL A 112 -1.39 9.67 -0.16
N ASP A 113 -0.65 10.33 0.72
CA ASP A 113 -0.62 9.97 2.15
C ASP A 113 -2.00 10.08 2.79
N GLU A 114 -2.77 11.09 2.43
CA GLU A 114 -4.13 11.25 2.93
C GLU A 114 -5.04 10.10 2.46
N MET A 115 -4.96 9.74 1.19
CA MET A 115 -5.70 8.61 0.63
C MET A 115 -5.33 7.30 1.34
N LEU A 116 -4.04 7.05 1.52
CA LEU A 116 -3.56 5.84 2.20
C LEU A 116 -3.99 5.80 3.67
N SER A 117 -4.00 6.95 4.32
CA SER A 117 -4.48 7.06 5.71
C SER A 117 -5.97 6.74 5.81
N ASN A 118 -6.78 7.26 4.89
CA ASN A 118 -8.21 6.96 4.83
C ASN A 118 -8.45 5.46 4.58
N ILE A 119 -7.66 4.87 3.71
CA ILE A 119 -7.74 3.44 3.40
C ILE A 119 -7.41 2.59 4.63
N SER A 120 -6.28 2.84 5.27
CA SER A 120 -5.87 2.05 6.44
C SER A 120 -6.82 2.22 7.63
N ALA A 121 -7.45 3.39 7.76
CA ALA A 121 -8.41 3.65 8.82
C ALA A 121 -9.63 2.72 8.76
N THR A 122 -9.97 2.19 7.60
CA THR A 122 -11.14 1.30 7.44
C THR A 122 -11.02 0.00 8.21
N VAL A 123 -9.81 -0.45 8.51
CA VAL A 123 -9.56 -1.71 9.23
C VAL A 123 -8.92 -1.50 10.61
N SER A 124 -8.53 -0.29 10.94
CA SER A 124 -7.81 0.01 12.17
C SER A 124 -8.63 -0.26 13.43
N LYS A 125 -7.98 -0.86 14.41
CA LYS A 125 -8.55 -1.01 15.75
C LYS A 125 -8.81 0.34 16.42
#